data_e8b9fb78fc78ba755f4801a5c99f3bb2
#
_entry.id   e8b9fb78fc78ba755f4801a5c99f3bb2
#
_cell.length_a   1.000
_cell.length_b   1.000
_cell.length_c   1.000
_cell.angle_alpha   90.00
_cell.angle_beta   90.00
_cell.angle_gamma   90.00
#
_symmetry.space_group_name_H-M   'P 1'
#
loop_
_entity.id
_entity.type
_entity.pdbx_description
1 polymer ?
#
loop_
_entity_poly.entity_id
_entity_poly.type
_entity_poly.pdbx_seq_one_letter_code
_entity_poly.pdbx_strand_id
1 'polypeptide(L)'
;MYPYERLRSANVLGTLKAIEFACQGRPKQFIFVSSTSAIDTEYYIRLSETLLQEGKGGVSEDDTLEGSRSGLKTGYGQSKWVSEKLLFEAGKRGLRGYIIRPGYIVGDAATAGALRVRFIHRVCWLNSPNP
;
A
#
# COMPACT_ATOMS: atom_id res chain seq x y z
N MET A 1 9.13 9.64 -14.78
CA MET A 1 8.35 9.45 -13.51
C MET A 1 8.67 10.64 -12.60
N TYR A 2 7.68 11.21 -11.91
CA TYR A 2 7.92 12.41 -11.09
C TYR A 2 8.69 12.08 -9.81
N PRO A 3 9.57 12.99 -9.32
CA PRO A 3 10.24 12.86 -8.03
C PRO A 3 9.24 12.99 -6.87
N TYR A 4 9.66 12.51 -5.70
CA TYR A 4 8.82 12.49 -4.48
C TYR A 4 8.27 13.87 -4.12
N GLU A 5 9.10 14.91 -4.17
CA GLU A 5 8.75 16.28 -3.81
C GLU A 5 7.55 16.80 -4.59
N ARG A 6 7.49 16.46 -5.88
CA ARG A 6 6.37 16.85 -6.74
C ARG A 6 5.08 16.08 -6.42
N LEU A 7 5.20 14.83 -5.99
CA LEU A 7 4.06 13.97 -5.67
C LEU A 7 3.58 14.14 -4.23
N ARG A 8 4.43 14.65 -3.32
CA ARG A 8 4.15 14.75 -1.90
C ARG A 8 2.86 15.50 -1.60
N SER A 9 2.62 16.63 -2.24
CA SER A 9 1.41 17.44 -1.99
C SER A 9 0.13 16.65 -2.29
N ALA A 10 0.02 16.06 -3.48
CA ALA A 10 -1.17 15.34 -3.89
C ALA A 10 -1.31 13.99 -3.17
N ASN A 11 -0.24 13.17 -3.16
CA ASN A 11 -0.32 11.79 -2.69
C ASN A 11 -0.25 11.67 -1.16
N VAL A 12 0.63 12.43 -0.50
CA VAL A 12 0.86 12.29 0.94
C VAL A 12 -0.04 13.25 1.73
N LEU A 13 0.02 14.56 1.43
CA LEU A 13 -0.82 15.53 2.13
C LEU A 13 -2.29 15.35 1.78
N GLY A 14 -2.62 14.97 0.54
CA GLY A 14 -3.98 14.59 0.15
C GLY A 14 -4.49 13.39 0.95
N THR A 15 -3.67 12.35 1.15
CA THR A 15 -4.02 11.20 2.01
C THR A 15 -4.24 11.64 3.46
N LEU A 16 -3.38 12.51 4.01
CA LEU A 16 -3.55 13.04 5.36
C LEU A 16 -4.89 13.77 5.51
N LYS A 17 -5.25 14.62 4.54
CA LYS A 17 -6.55 15.32 4.55
C LYS A 17 -7.74 14.38 4.44
N ALA A 18 -7.61 13.31 3.66
CA ALA A 18 -8.65 12.29 3.57
C ALA A 18 -8.79 11.50 4.90
N ILE A 19 -7.69 11.21 5.59
CA ILE A 19 -7.70 10.60 6.93
C ILE A 19 -8.40 11.54 7.94
N GLU A 20 -8.03 12.83 7.96
CA GLU A 20 -8.68 13.83 8.82
C GLU A 20 -10.20 13.86 8.58
N PHE A 21 -10.62 13.89 7.32
CA PHE A 21 -12.05 13.85 6.95
C PHE A 21 -12.72 12.56 7.39
N ALA A 22 -12.07 11.41 7.26
CA ALA A 22 -12.63 10.12 7.69
C ALA A 22 -12.86 10.04 9.21
N CYS A 23 -12.03 10.74 9.99
CA CYS A 23 -12.13 10.80 11.45
C CYS A 23 -13.13 11.85 11.97
N GLN A 24 -13.64 12.74 11.12
CA GLN A 24 -14.58 13.79 11.55
C GLN A 24 -16.02 13.25 11.64
N GLY A 25 -16.73 13.62 12.72
CA GLY A 25 -18.12 13.24 12.93
C GLY A 25 -18.30 11.73 13.13
N ARG A 26 -19.19 11.09 12.36
CA ARG A 26 -19.31 9.63 12.39
C ARG A 26 -18.09 8.97 11.78
N PRO A 27 -17.43 8.04 12.47
CA PRO A 27 -16.28 7.30 11.94
C PRO A 27 -16.62 6.63 10.61
N LYS A 28 -15.77 6.84 9.61
CA LYS A 28 -15.94 6.29 8.27
C LYS A 28 -14.94 5.16 8.06
N GLN A 29 -15.34 4.15 7.31
CA GLN A 29 -14.41 3.14 6.83
C GLN A 29 -13.52 3.73 5.74
N PHE A 30 -12.21 3.53 5.84
CA PHE A 30 -11.22 4.08 4.93
C PHE A 30 -10.61 2.97 4.06
N ILE A 31 -10.66 3.14 2.76
CA ILE A 31 -10.01 2.21 1.83
C ILE A 31 -8.94 2.98 1.06
N PHE A 32 -7.69 2.55 1.20
CA PHE A 32 -6.56 3.16 0.52
C PHE A 32 -6.05 2.25 -0.60
N VAL A 33 -6.12 2.74 -1.82
CA VAL A 33 -5.51 2.07 -2.97
C VAL A 33 -4.05 2.51 -3.07
N SER A 34 -3.18 1.64 -2.57
CA SER A 34 -1.73 1.79 -2.66
C SER A 34 -1.18 1.20 -3.96
N SER A 35 -0.03 0.58 -3.92
CA SER A 35 0.62 -0.10 -5.04
C SER A 35 1.68 -1.06 -4.51
N THR A 36 1.97 -2.13 -5.24
CA THR A 36 3.17 -2.96 -5.02
C THR A 36 4.46 -2.16 -5.15
N SER A 37 4.45 -0.98 -5.79
CA SER A 37 5.59 -0.07 -5.80
C SER A 37 6.03 0.40 -4.41
N ALA A 38 5.19 0.29 -3.38
CA ALA A 38 5.55 0.61 -1.99
C ALA A 38 6.47 -0.43 -1.35
N ILE A 39 6.59 -1.62 -1.95
CA ILE A 39 7.47 -2.72 -1.53
C ILE A 39 8.53 -3.07 -2.58
N ASP A 40 8.70 -2.24 -3.60
CA ASP A 40 9.66 -2.46 -4.68
C ASP A 40 11.08 -2.07 -4.24
N THR A 41 11.64 -2.90 -3.35
CA THR A 41 13.00 -2.77 -2.82
C THR A 41 13.73 -4.09 -2.86
N GLU A 42 15.05 -4.04 -2.92
CA GLU A 42 15.94 -5.19 -2.86
C GLU A 42 15.65 -6.06 -1.60
N TYR A 43 15.36 -5.42 -0.48
CA TYR A 43 14.99 -6.10 0.76
C TYR A 43 13.82 -7.06 0.57
N TYR A 44 12.70 -6.58 -0.01
CA TYR A 44 11.49 -7.40 -0.18
C TYR A 44 11.63 -8.43 -1.30
N ILE A 45 12.46 -8.17 -2.30
CA ILE A 45 12.80 -9.17 -3.33
C ILE A 45 13.48 -10.36 -2.65
N ARG A 46 14.55 -10.12 -1.91
CA ARG A 46 15.30 -11.19 -1.21
C ARG A 46 14.43 -11.89 -0.15
N LEU A 47 13.66 -11.13 0.61
CA LEU A 47 12.74 -11.71 1.61
C LEU A 47 11.72 -12.65 0.96
N SER A 48 11.10 -12.24 -0.16
CA SER A 48 10.12 -13.08 -0.86
C SER A 48 10.76 -14.34 -1.45
N GLU A 49 11.96 -14.26 -2.00
CA GLU A 49 12.72 -15.42 -2.48
C GLU A 49 13.00 -16.42 -1.35
N THR A 50 13.46 -15.93 -0.20
CA THR A 50 13.72 -16.75 0.98
C THR A 50 12.45 -17.43 1.47
N LEU A 51 11.36 -16.69 1.61
CA LEU A 51 10.09 -17.23 2.08
C LEU A 51 9.51 -18.28 1.12
N LEU A 52 9.68 -18.10 -0.20
CA LEU A 52 9.29 -19.08 -1.20
C LEU A 52 10.12 -20.36 -1.10
N GLN A 53 11.43 -20.26 -0.90
CA GLN A 53 12.31 -21.43 -0.71
C GLN A 53 11.96 -22.22 0.56
N GLU A 54 11.52 -21.50 1.62
CA GLU A 54 11.07 -22.12 2.88
C GLU A 54 9.63 -22.64 2.84
N GLY A 55 8.92 -22.51 1.71
CA GLY A 55 7.51 -22.92 1.57
C GLY A 55 6.53 -22.06 2.39
N LYS A 56 6.93 -20.89 2.83
CA LYS A 56 6.12 -19.98 3.67
C LYS A 56 5.25 -18.98 2.89
N GLY A 57 5.22 -19.08 1.57
CA GLY A 57 4.47 -18.17 0.71
C GLY A 57 5.22 -16.87 0.46
N GLY A 58 4.55 -15.73 0.56
CA GLY A 58 5.15 -14.41 0.31
C GLY A 58 5.30 -13.56 1.58
N VAL A 59 5.65 -12.29 1.39
CA VAL A 59 5.68 -11.29 2.47
C VAL A 59 4.30 -11.20 3.13
N SER A 60 4.25 -11.18 4.46
CA SER A 60 2.99 -11.08 5.21
C SER A 60 2.22 -9.81 4.88
N GLU A 61 0.90 -9.90 4.90
CA GLU A 61 0.03 -8.72 4.76
C GLU A 61 0.14 -7.76 5.94
N ASP A 62 0.50 -8.28 7.11
CA ASP A 62 0.71 -7.51 8.34
C ASP A 62 2.08 -6.83 8.41
N ASP A 63 2.93 -7.02 7.38
CA ASP A 63 4.22 -6.37 7.33
C ASP A 63 4.07 -4.85 7.29
N THR A 64 4.75 -4.18 8.21
CA THR A 64 4.69 -2.71 8.38
C THR A 64 5.48 -1.94 7.33
N LEU A 65 6.09 -2.62 6.38
CA LEU A 65 6.92 -2.07 5.29
C LEU A 65 8.14 -1.27 5.76
N GLU A 66 8.70 -1.57 6.95
CA GLU A 66 9.93 -0.93 7.39
C GLU A 66 11.12 -1.26 6.48
N GLY A 67 11.14 -2.42 5.85
CA GLY A 67 12.13 -2.79 4.84
C GLY A 67 12.14 -1.91 3.59
N SER A 68 11.10 -1.11 3.38
CA SER A 68 11.04 -0.11 2.30
C SER A 68 11.47 1.30 2.72
N ARG A 69 11.87 1.52 3.97
CA ARG A 69 12.32 2.83 4.47
C ARG A 69 13.46 3.40 3.63
N SER A 70 14.32 2.54 3.11
CA SER A 70 15.38 2.87 2.18
C SER A 70 15.31 1.96 0.95
N GLY A 71 15.79 2.45 -0.18
CA GLY A 71 15.88 1.64 -1.40
C GLY A 71 14.71 1.78 -2.38
N LEU A 72 13.64 2.51 -2.07
CA LEU A 72 12.60 2.85 -3.03
C LEU A 72 13.14 3.81 -4.09
N LYS A 73 13.17 3.35 -5.33
CA LYS A 73 13.81 4.05 -6.46
C LYS A 73 12.93 5.12 -7.10
N THR A 74 11.61 5.08 -6.90
CA THR A 74 10.67 5.96 -7.57
C THR A 74 9.95 6.86 -6.58
N GLY A 75 9.76 8.15 -6.92
CA GLY A 75 8.99 9.09 -6.09
C GLY A 75 7.55 8.61 -5.88
N TYR A 76 6.98 7.86 -6.84
CA TYR A 76 5.67 7.24 -6.69
C TYR A 76 5.67 6.19 -5.57
N GLY A 77 6.59 5.21 -5.61
CA GLY A 77 6.72 4.21 -4.55
C GLY A 77 6.95 4.84 -3.18
N GLN A 78 7.86 5.83 -3.11
CA GLN A 78 8.11 6.60 -1.88
C GLN A 78 6.83 7.28 -1.37
N SER A 79 6.05 7.94 -2.23
CA SER A 79 4.81 8.60 -1.82
C SER A 79 3.74 7.63 -1.33
N LYS A 80 3.63 6.45 -1.96
CA LYS A 80 2.72 5.40 -1.51
C LYS A 80 3.15 4.81 -0.17
N TRP A 81 4.44 4.53 -0.01
CA TRP A 81 4.99 4.05 1.26
C TRP A 81 4.72 5.02 2.41
N VAL A 82 5.01 6.33 2.22
CA VAL A 82 4.74 7.35 3.26
C VAL A 82 3.25 7.42 3.58
N SER A 83 2.38 7.37 2.58
CA SER A 83 0.93 7.38 2.78
C SER A 83 0.46 6.16 3.59
N GLU A 84 1.00 4.98 3.34
CA GLU A 84 0.71 3.80 4.14
C GLU A 84 1.17 3.95 5.59
N LYS A 85 2.35 4.55 5.84
CA LYS A 85 2.80 4.85 7.20
C LYS A 85 1.83 5.77 7.96
N LEU A 86 1.29 6.79 7.29
CA LEU A 86 0.25 7.64 7.89
C LEU A 86 -1.00 6.83 8.25
N LEU A 87 -1.39 5.88 7.40
CA LEU A 87 -2.55 5.03 7.64
C LEU A 87 -2.32 4.04 8.78
N PHE A 88 -1.14 3.42 8.88
CA PHE A 88 -0.79 2.58 10.02
C PHE A 88 -0.86 3.35 11.33
N GLU A 89 -0.33 4.58 11.37
CA GLU A 89 -0.42 5.43 12.56
C GLU A 89 -1.87 5.85 12.86
N ALA A 90 -2.66 6.16 11.85
CA ALA A 90 -4.07 6.46 12.02
C ALA A 90 -4.86 5.23 12.51
N GLY A 91 -4.53 4.02 12.00
CA GLY A 91 -5.10 2.76 12.46
C GLY A 91 -4.84 2.50 13.93
N LYS A 92 -3.61 2.72 14.42
CA LYS A 92 -3.28 2.63 15.86
C LYS A 92 -4.12 3.57 16.73
N ARG A 93 -4.62 4.65 16.15
CA ARG A 93 -5.49 5.66 16.80
C ARG A 93 -6.98 5.43 16.57
N GLY A 94 -7.35 4.29 15.97
CA GLY A 94 -8.75 3.88 15.82
C GLY A 94 -9.36 4.08 14.44
N LEU A 95 -8.61 4.53 13.43
CA LEU A 95 -9.11 4.54 12.05
C LEU A 95 -9.35 3.10 11.58
N ARG A 96 -10.56 2.80 11.10
CA ARG A 96 -10.91 1.50 10.53
C ARG A 96 -10.76 1.54 9.02
N GLY A 97 -10.13 0.53 8.44
CA GLY A 97 -9.98 0.49 6.99
C GLY A 97 -9.04 -0.58 6.49
N TYR A 98 -8.72 -0.47 5.20
CA TYR A 98 -7.86 -1.41 4.49
C TYR A 98 -6.88 -0.68 3.59
N ILE A 99 -5.72 -1.30 3.37
CA ILE A 99 -4.76 -0.91 2.36
C ILE A 99 -4.74 -2.00 1.29
N ILE A 100 -5.01 -1.63 0.05
CA ILE A 100 -4.97 -2.53 -1.10
C ILE A 100 -3.75 -2.17 -1.93
N ARG A 101 -2.87 -3.14 -2.20
CA ARG A 101 -1.67 -2.96 -3.02
C ARG A 101 -1.83 -3.69 -4.36
N PRO A 102 -2.49 -3.08 -5.35
CA PRO A 102 -2.59 -3.69 -6.67
C PRO A 102 -1.22 -3.77 -7.33
N GLY A 103 -1.00 -4.84 -8.09
CA GLY A 103 0.10 -4.96 -9.03
C GLY A 103 -0.16 -4.18 -10.33
N TYR A 104 0.44 -4.63 -11.44
CA TYR A 104 0.19 -4.04 -12.74
C TYR A 104 -1.28 -4.24 -13.16
N ILE A 105 -1.90 -3.14 -13.57
CA ILE A 105 -3.22 -3.16 -14.19
C ILE A 105 -2.99 -3.43 -15.68
N VAL A 106 -3.45 -4.58 -16.14
CA VAL A 106 -3.31 -5.02 -17.54
C VAL A 106 -4.67 -5.21 -18.17
N GLY A 107 -4.77 -4.97 -19.48
CA GLY A 107 -5.97 -5.24 -20.27
C GLY A 107 -6.23 -6.75 -20.42
N ASP A 108 -7.46 -7.11 -20.77
CA ASP A 108 -7.81 -8.47 -21.16
C ASP A 108 -7.29 -8.75 -22.57
N ALA A 109 -6.49 -9.82 -22.73
CA ALA A 109 -5.95 -10.23 -24.02
C ALA A 109 -7.04 -10.67 -25.04
N ALA A 110 -8.21 -11.08 -24.57
CA ALA A 110 -9.30 -11.57 -25.42
C ALA A 110 -10.20 -10.46 -25.95
N THR A 111 -10.31 -9.32 -25.25
CA THR A 111 -11.29 -8.26 -25.59
C THR A 111 -10.66 -6.93 -25.95
N ALA A 112 -9.33 -6.82 -25.94
CA ALA A 112 -8.52 -5.62 -26.32
C ALA A 112 -8.99 -4.26 -25.77
N GLY A 113 -10.06 -4.19 -25.01
CA GLY A 113 -10.66 -2.95 -24.51
C GLY A 113 -11.22 -3.01 -23.09
N ALA A 114 -11.36 -4.18 -22.49
CA ALA A 114 -11.83 -4.30 -21.10
C ALA A 114 -10.64 -4.38 -20.15
N LEU A 115 -10.46 -3.35 -19.33
CA LEU A 115 -9.52 -3.35 -18.22
C LEU A 115 -9.95 -4.42 -17.20
N ARG A 116 -9.34 -5.61 -17.25
CA ARG A 116 -9.38 -6.54 -16.12
C ARG A 116 -8.20 -6.23 -15.22
N VAL A 117 -8.53 -5.70 -14.06
CA VAL A 117 -7.56 -5.53 -12.98
C VAL A 117 -7.27 -6.91 -12.41
N ARG A 118 -6.11 -7.50 -12.70
CA ARG A 118 -5.61 -8.60 -11.90
C ARG A 118 -5.03 -8.01 -10.62
N PHE A 119 -5.83 -8.09 -9.57
CA PHE A 119 -5.37 -7.75 -8.24
C PHE A 119 -4.43 -8.86 -7.75
N ILE A 120 -3.19 -8.53 -7.46
CA ILE A 120 -2.46 -9.27 -6.45
C ILE A 120 -2.98 -8.71 -5.13
N HIS A 121 -3.93 -9.43 -4.53
CA HIS A 121 -4.58 -9.02 -3.29
C HIS A 121 -3.56 -9.04 -2.17
N ARG A 122 -3.28 -7.88 -1.62
CA ARG A 122 -2.81 -7.77 -0.25
C ARG A 122 -3.65 -6.72 0.43
N VAL A 123 -4.50 -7.18 1.33
CA VAL A 123 -5.35 -6.33 2.16
C VAL A 123 -4.73 -6.31 3.55
N CYS A 124 -4.14 -5.20 3.92
CA CYS A 124 -3.72 -4.96 5.30
C CYS A 124 -4.88 -4.33 6.06
N TRP A 125 -5.28 -4.94 7.18
CA TRP A 125 -6.31 -4.41 8.06
C TRP A 125 -5.72 -3.31 8.95
N LEU A 126 -6.30 -2.12 8.89
CA LEU A 126 -6.05 -1.08 9.88
C LEU A 126 -6.96 -1.35 11.07
N ASN A 127 -6.40 -1.61 12.24
CA ASN A 127 -7.13 -1.87 13.47
C ASN A 127 -7.96 -3.18 13.43
N SER A 128 -7.31 -4.31 13.09
CA SER A 128 -7.83 -5.62 13.44
C SER A 128 -7.82 -5.75 14.98
N PRO A 129 -8.94 -6.05 15.64
CA PRO A 129 -8.83 -6.57 17.00
C PRO A 129 -7.99 -7.85 16.88
N ASN A 130 -6.87 -7.91 17.62
CA ASN A 130 -6.14 -9.16 17.75
C ASN A 130 -7.13 -10.27 18.13
N PRO A 131 -7.03 -11.46 17.46
CA PRO A 131 -7.85 -12.61 17.82
C PRO A 131 -7.60 -13.05 19.26
#